data_6f91bc2476813e4f6397116ae125ace4
#
_entry.id   6f91bc2476813e4f6397116ae125ace4
#
_cell.length_a   1.000
_cell.length_b   1.000
_cell.length_c   1.000
_cell.angle_alpha   90.00
_cell.angle_beta   90.00
_cell.angle_gamma   90.00
#
_symmetry.space_group_name_H-M   'P 1'
#
loop_
_entity.id
_entity.type
_entity.pdbx_description
1 polymer ?
#
loop_
_entity_poly.entity_id
_entity_poly.type
_entity_poly.pdbx_seq_one_letter_code
_entity_poly.pdbx_strand_id
1 'polypeptide(L)'
;IETNRLMSQASMVEAGIETSGMNYLNQLDEKEFRITWIDDDGTVLYDNTTDPKTMENHGNREEFIEARINGEASIRRYSSTIAKDTYYYAKRLNDNSVIRLSQTNDSVFALTLRLATPILWIFILAAIVSAIVANRLASHIADPINRIDLDHPLANNSYEEIRPLLTRIHNQNQQIERQIEELHRKKKEFLTIADNVSEALIL
;
A
#
# COMPACT_ATOMS: atom_id res chain seq x y z
N ILE A 1 -19.12 -12.17 -18.02
CA ILE A 1 -19.54 -10.86 -18.60
C ILE A 1 -18.75 -10.63 -19.89
N GLU A 2 -17.42 -10.69 -19.89
CA GLU A 2 -16.58 -10.45 -21.07
C GLU A 2 -16.85 -11.43 -22.22
N THR A 3 -16.94 -12.72 -21.92
CA THR A 3 -17.23 -13.74 -22.91
C THR A 3 -18.58 -13.50 -23.64
N ASN A 4 -19.63 -13.12 -22.91
CA ASN A 4 -20.92 -12.83 -23.49
C ASN A 4 -20.87 -11.59 -24.40
N ARG A 5 -20.03 -10.62 -24.06
CA ARG A 5 -19.81 -9.45 -24.89
C ARG A 5 -19.11 -9.82 -26.20
N LEU A 6 -18.02 -10.60 -26.13
CA LEU A 6 -17.33 -11.07 -27.32
C LEU A 6 -18.23 -11.95 -28.18
N MET A 7 -19.08 -12.79 -27.61
CA MET A 7 -20.08 -13.60 -28.32
C MET A 7 -21.07 -12.73 -29.10
N SER A 8 -21.63 -11.69 -28.48
CA SER A 8 -22.52 -10.75 -29.17
C SER A 8 -21.83 -10.02 -30.31
N GLN A 9 -20.62 -9.58 -30.09
CA GLN A 9 -19.83 -8.89 -31.12
C GLN A 9 -19.47 -9.84 -32.28
N ALA A 10 -19.10 -11.10 -31.99
CA ALA A 10 -18.79 -12.08 -33.00
C ALA A 10 -20.02 -12.35 -33.92
N SER A 11 -21.22 -12.39 -33.34
CA SER A 11 -22.44 -12.56 -34.14
C SER A 11 -22.73 -11.35 -35.04
N MET A 12 -22.40 -10.13 -34.62
CA MET A 12 -22.49 -8.94 -35.46
C MET A 12 -21.45 -8.95 -36.59
N VAL A 13 -20.23 -9.34 -36.30
CA VAL A 13 -19.14 -9.47 -37.29
C VAL A 13 -19.46 -10.56 -38.31
N GLU A 14 -19.97 -11.71 -37.86
CA GLU A 14 -20.44 -12.79 -38.73
C GLU A 14 -21.48 -12.29 -39.72
N ALA A 15 -22.58 -11.65 -39.28
CA ALA A 15 -23.60 -11.11 -40.13
C ALA A 15 -23.07 -10.07 -41.14
N GLY A 16 -22.09 -9.26 -40.72
CA GLY A 16 -21.42 -8.32 -41.61
C GLY A 16 -20.57 -9.00 -42.69
N ILE A 17 -19.85 -10.04 -42.33
CA ILE A 17 -19.05 -10.85 -43.27
C ILE A 17 -19.97 -11.58 -44.27
N GLU A 18 -21.04 -12.21 -43.81
CA GLU A 18 -22.02 -12.89 -44.68
C GLU A 18 -22.66 -11.92 -45.67
N THR A 19 -22.83 -10.66 -45.33
CA THR A 19 -23.47 -9.64 -46.17
C THR A 19 -22.47 -9.02 -47.16
N SER A 20 -21.27 -8.70 -46.74
CA SER A 20 -20.33 -7.83 -47.50
C SER A 20 -18.89 -8.37 -47.52
N GLY A 21 -18.62 -9.51 -46.90
CA GLY A 21 -17.29 -10.12 -46.88
C GLY A 21 -16.21 -9.24 -46.32
N MET A 22 -15.05 -9.24 -46.98
CA MET A 22 -13.87 -8.42 -46.59
C MET A 22 -14.15 -6.90 -46.57
N ASN A 23 -15.09 -6.43 -47.43
CA ASN A 23 -15.44 -5.00 -47.48
C ASN A 23 -16.03 -4.50 -46.15
N TYR A 24 -16.80 -5.34 -45.45
CA TYR A 24 -17.32 -5.01 -44.13
C TYR A 24 -16.19 -4.81 -43.12
N LEU A 25 -15.24 -5.74 -43.06
CA LEU A 25 -14.12 -5.69 -42.12
C LEU A 25 -13.19 -4.48 -42.38
N ASN A 26 -12.96 -4.13 -43.64
CA ASN A 26 -12.13 -2.99 -44.02
C ASN A 26 -12.79 -1.62 -43.66
N GLN A 27 -14.10 -1.58 -43.50
CA GLN A 27 -14.84 -0.36 -43.09
C GLN A 27 -15.08 -0.28 -41.59
N LEU A 28 -14.81 -1.37 -40.87
CA LEU A 28 -15.04 -1.44 -39.42
C LEU A 28 -13.90 -0.75 -38.67
N ASP A 29 -14.16 0.43 -38.06
CA ASP A 29 -13.19 1.12 -37.15
C ASP A 29 -13.34 0.59 -35.71
N GLU A 30 -12.98 -0.68 -35.52
CA GLU A 30 -13.07 -1.33 -34.21
C GLU A 30 -11.73 -1.30 -33.49
N LYS A 31 -11.70 -0.77 -32.26
CA LYS A 31 -10.51 -0.57 -31.42
C LYS A 31 -10.62 -1.23 -30.04
N GLU A 32 -11.81 -1.66 -29.64
CA GLU A 32 -11.97 -2.25 -28.31
C GLU A 32 -11.55 -3.72 -28.26
N PHE A 33 -11.68 -4.42 -29.38
CA PHE A 33 -11.27 -5.82 -29.50
C PHE A 33 -10.57 -6.10 -30.82
N ARG A 34 -9.72 -7.10 -30.79
CA ARG A 34 -9.04 -7.57 -31.98
C ARG A 34 -9.92 -8.56 -32.73
N ILE A 35 -10.07 -8.37 -34.04
CA ILE A 35 -10.77 -9.26 -34.94
C ILE A 35 -9.76 -9.94 -35.85
N THR A 36 -9.77 -11.26 -35.88
CA THR A 36 -8.96 -12.07 -36.80
C THR A 36 -9.88 -13.00 -37.58
N TRP A 37 -9.84 -12.96 -38.90
CA TRP A 37 -10.55 -13.93 -39.77
C TRP A 37 -9.54 -14.93 -40.29
N ILE A 38 -9.81 -16.20 -40.09
CA ILE A 38 -8.90 -17.31 -40.31
C ILE A 38 -9.55 -18.31 -41.27
N ASP A 39 -8.86 -18.68 -42.32
CA ASP A 39 -9.31 -19.68 -43.30
C ASP A 39 -9.33 -21.08 -42.69
N ASP A 40 -9.99 -22.01 -43.36
CA ASP A 40 -10.13 -23.42 -42.95
C ASP A 40 -8.75 -24.12 -42.74
N ASP A 41 -7.72 -23.74 -43.50
CA ASP A 41 -6.35 -24.23 -43.31
C ASP A 41 -5.52 -23.54 -42.21
N GLY A 42 -6.11 -22.57 -41.50
CA GLY A 42 -5.48 -21.79 -40.45
C GLY A 42 -4.74 -20.53 -40.94
N THR A 43 -4.79 -20.23 -42.23
CA THR A 43 -4.22 -19.00 -42.80
C THR A 43 -5.03 -17.79 -42.37
N VAL A 44 -4.36 -16.72 -41.93
CA VAL A 44 -5.03 -15.48 -41.52
C VAL A 44 -5.39 -14.67 -42.78
N LEU A 45 -6.70 -14.46 -42.99
CA LEU A 45 -7.24 -13.67 -44.10
C LEU A 45 -7.31 -12.17 -43.77
N TYR A 46 -7.64 -11.86 -42.52
CA TYR A 46 -7.77 -10.48 -42.02
C TYR A 46 -7.40 -10.39 -40.54
N ASP A 47 -6.82 -9.26 -40.17
CA ASP A 47 -6.62 -8.88 -38.78
C ASP A 47 -6.62 -7.34 -38.68
N ASN A 48 -7.42 -6.77 -37.73
CA ASN A 48 -7.53 -5.32 -37.58
C ASN A 48 -6.35 -4.66 -36.87
N THR A 49 -5.38 -5.45 -36.40
CA THR A 49 -4.24 -4.95 -35.60
C THR A 49 -2.90 -5.19 -36.30
N THR A 50 -2.78 -6.27 -37.03
CA THR A 50 -1.52 -6.73 -37.63
C THR A 50 -1.71 -7.09 -39.10
N ASP A 51 -0.72 -6.84 -39.96
CA ASP A 51 -0.78 -7.28 -41.37
C ASP A 51 -0.87 -8.81 -41.43
N PRO A 52 -1.97 -9.38 -42.00
CA PRO A 52 -2.15 -10.82 -42.12
C PRO A 52 -0.98 -11.55 -42.79
N LYS A 53 -0.30 -10.89 -43.75
CA LYS A 53 0.83 -11.47 -44.48
C LYS A 53 2.05 -11.73 -43.60
N THR A 54 2.16 -11.06 -42.46
CA THR A 54 3.29 -11.23 -41.52
C THR A 54 2.96 -12.21 -40.42
N MET A 55 1.72 -12.72 -40.36
CA MET A 55 1.25 -13.61 -39.31
C MET A 55 1.54 -15.07 -39.61
N GLU A 56 1.89 -15.81 -38.57
CA GLU A 56 2.01 -17.27 -38.65
C GLU A 56 0.62 -17.91 -38.84
N ASN A 57 0.62 -19.16 -39.36
CA ASN A 57 -0.60 -19.94 -39.44
C ASN A 57 -1.19 -20.18 -38.04
N HIS A 58 -2.49 -19.93 -37.91
CA HIS A 58 -3.26 -20.04 -36.62
C HIS A 58 -3.96 -21.38 -36.47
N GLY A 59 -3.77 -22.34 -37.32
CA GLY A 59 -4.39 -23.67 -37.31
C GLY A 59 -4.12 -24.46 -36.01
N ASN A 60 -3.02 -24.17 -35.32
CA ASN A 60 -2.62 -24.81 -34.06
C ASN A 60 -3.20 -24.10 -32.80
N ARG A 61 -3.98 -23.04 -32.97
CA ARG A 61 -4.56 -22.33 -31.83
C ARG A 61 -5.75 -23.10 -31.27
N GLU A 62 -5.79 -23.25 -29.96
CA GLU A 62 -6.81 -24.02 -29.25
C GLU A 62 -8.23 -23.52 -29.57
N GLU A 63 -8.46 -22.20 -29.52
CA GLU A 63 -9.72 -21.58 -29.86
C GLU A 63 -10.14 -21.84 -31.32
N PHE A 64 -9.22 -21.95 -32.25
CA PHE A 64 -9.47 -22.27 -33.63
C PHE A 64 -9.91 -23.74 -33.81
N ILE A 65 -9.16 -24.66 -33.20
CA ILE A 65 -9.43 -26.09 -33.24
C ILE A 65 -10.79 -26.40 -32.61
N GLU A 66 -11.06 -25.85 -31.43
CA GLU A 66 -12.34 -26.07 -30.76
C GLU A 66 -13.54 -25.48 -31.54
N ALA A 67 -13.38 -24.26 -32.10
CA ALA A 67 -14.43 -23.65 -32.90
C ALA A 67 -14.74 -24.46 -34.14
N ARG A 68 -13.76 -25.07 -34.81
CA ARG A 68 -13.95 -25.94 -35.95
C ARG A 68 -14.78 -27.21 -35.60
N ILE A 69 -14.55 -27.78 -34.42
CA ILE A 69 -15.22 -29.01 -33.98
C ILE A 69 -16.61 -28.67 -33.45
N ASN A 70 -16.74 -27.72 -32.58
CA ASN A 70 -17.94 -27.45 -31.79
C ASN A 70 -18.83 -26.33 -32.38
N GLY A 71 -18.33 -25.61 -33.40
CA GLY A 71 -19.01 -24.42 -33.98
C GLY A 71 -18.55 -23.12 -33.33
N GLU A 72 -18.23 -23.14 -32.03
CA GLU A 72 -17.73 -21.99 -31.27
C GLU A 72 -16.78 -22.43 -30.16
N ALA A 73 -15.93 -21.51 -29.68
CA ALA A 73 -15.04 -21.75 -28.59
C ALA A 73 -14.80 -20.46 -27.77
N SER A 74 -14.60 -20.61 -26.47
CA SER A 74 -14.26 -19.50 -25.60
C SER A 74 -13.11 -19.90 -24.69
N ILE A 75 -11.96 -19.20 -24.82
CA ILE A 75 -10.74 -19.50 -24.09
C ILE A 75 -10.25 -18.25 -23.37
N ARG A 76 -9.79 -18.42 -22.14
CA ARG A 76 -9.10 -17.38 -21.37
C ARG A 76 -7.64 -17.77 -21.18
N ARG A 77 -6.72 -16.87 -21.55
CA ARG A 77 -5.29 -17.04 -21.31
C ARG A 77 -4.77 -15.93 -20.42
N TYR A 78 -4.08 -16.31 -19.37
CA TYR A 78 -3.36 -15.39 -18.50
C TYR A 78 -1.89 -15.36 -18.90
N SER A 79 -1.37 -14.14 -19.14
CA SER A 79 0.06 -13.92 -19.34
C SER A 79 0.70 -13.42 -18.06
N SER A 80 1.50 -14.26 -17.40
CA SER A 80 2.24 -13.87 -16.19
C SER A 80 3.31 -12.81 -16.46
N THR A 81 3.84 -12.76 -17.69
CA THR A 81 4.90 -11.81 -18.07
C THR A 81 4.39 -10.37 -18.13
N ILE A 82 3.18 -10.16 -18.62
CA ILE A 82 2.58 -8.82 -18.77
C ILE A 82 1.41 -8.58 -17.81
N ALA A 83 1.13 -9.57 -16.93
CA ALA A 83 0.03 -9.55 -15.97
C ALA A 83 -1.32 -9.16 -16.57
N LYS A 84 -1.65 -9.73 -17.75
CA LYS A 84 -2.86 -9.47 -18.52
C LYS A 84 -3.66 -10.73 -18.76
N ASP A 85 -4.98 -10.60 -18.68
CA ASP A 85 -5.92 -11.62 -19.10
C ASP A 85 -6.36 -11.33 -20.53
N THR A 86 -6.23 -12.33 -21.42
CA THR A 86 -6.77 -12.23 -22.76
C THR A 86 -7.89 -13.25 -22.93
N TYR A 87 -9.05 -12.74 -23.27
CA TYR A 87 -10.22 -13.53 -23.58
C TYR A 87 -10.30 -13.70 -25.08
N TYR A 88 -10.48 -14.94 -25.53
CA TYR A 88 -10.66 -15.32 -26.92
C TYR A 88 -12.05 -15.91 -27.07
N TYR A 89 -12.76 -15.47 -28.09
CA TYR A 89 -13.96 -16.12 -28.59
C TYR A 89 -13.80 -16.37 -30.07
N ALA A 90 -14.00 -17.61 -30.49
CA ALA A 90 -13.92 -18.03 -31.88
C ALA A 90 -15.23 -18.65 -32.33
N LYS A 91 -15.66 -18.36 -33.55
CA LYS A 91 -16.85 -18.88 -34.14
C LYS A 91 -16.61 -19.33 -35.59
N ARG A 92 -17.04 -20.56 -35.91
CA ARG A 92 -16.96 -21.10 -37.26
C ARG A 92 -18.08 -20.51 -38.12
N LEU A 93 -17.75 -20.04 -39.30
CA LEU A 93 -18.65 -19.55 -40.31
C LEU A 93 -19.17 -20.68 -41.20
N ASN A 94 -20.15 -20.36 -42.09
CA ASN A 94 -20.77 -21.32 -42.99
C ASN A 94 -19.80 -21.87 -44.04
N ASP A 95 -18.74 -21.17 -44.37
CA ASP A 95 -17.68 -21.56 -45.30
C ASP A 95 -16.53 -22.34 -44.65
N ASN A 96 -16.68 -22.75 -43.39
CA ASN A 96 -15.68 -23.38 -42.50
C ASN A 96 -14.54 -22.47 -42.06
N SER A 97 -14.47 -21.22 -42.47
CA SER A 97 -13.54 -20.27 -41.90
C SER A 97 -13.94 -19.93 -40.45
N VAL A 98 -13.05 -19.33 -39.71
CA VAL A 98 -13.26 -19.01 -38.28
C VAL A 98 -13.02 -17.52 -38.04
N ILE A 99 -13.97 -16.86 -37.40
CA ILE A 99 -13.79 -15.52 -36.84
C ILE A 99 -13.32 -15.68 -35.40
N ARG A 100 -12.21 -15.01 -35.05
CA ARG A 100 -11.72 -14.96 -33.69
C ARG A 100 -11.72 -13.53 -33.21
N LEU A 101 -12.41 -13.26 -32.10
CA LEU A 101 -12.36 -12.01 -31.36
C LEU A 101 -11.49 -12.19 -30.12
N SER A 102 -10.67 -11.21 -29.82
CA SER A 102 -9.92 -11.23 -28.57
C SER A 102 -9.87 -9.85 -27.92
N GLN A 103 -9.96 -9.85 -26.60
CA GLN A 103 -9.86 -8.66 -25.77
C GLN A 103 -8.88 -8.93 -24.64
N THR A 104 -7.93 -8.02 -24.50
CA THR A 104 -6.92 -8.09 -23.44
C THR A 104 -7.23 -7.05 -22.38
N ASN A 105 -7.48 -7.51 -21.16
CA ASN A 105 -7.75 -6.68 -20.02
C ASN A 105 -6.58 -6.74 -19.05
N ASP A 106 -6.31 -5.63 -18.36
CA ASP A 106 -5.35 -5.65 -17.25
C ASP A 106 -5.87 -6.59 -16.16
N SER A 107 -5.00 -7.47 -15.67
CA SER A 107 -5.36 -8.35 -14.56
C SER A 107 -5.78 -7.52 -13.34
N VAL A 108 -6.82 -7.95 -12.65
CA VAL A 108 -7.27 -7.33 -11.39
C VAL A 108 -6.13 -7.22 -10.38
N PHE A 109 -5.23 -8.22 -10.38
CA PHE A 109 -4.05 -8.21 -9.53
C PHE A 109 -3.07 -7.09 -9.91
N ALA A 110 -2.79 -6.91 -11.21
CA ALA A 110 -1.90 -5.83 -11.69
C ALA A 110 -2.49 -4.44 -11.38
N LEU A 111 -3.81 -4.28 -11.57
CA LEU A 111 -4.51 -3.05 -11.23
C LEU A 111 -4.45 -2.76 -9.73
N THR A 112 -4.68 -3.78 -8.89
CA THR A 112 -4.58 -3.67 -7.43
C THR A 112 -3.17 -3.27 -7.00
N LEU A 113 -2.14 -3.88 -7.56
CA LEU A 113 -0.75 -3.56 -7.25
C LEU A 113 -0.39 -2.13 -7.67
N ARG A 114 -0.85 -1.69 -8.83
CA ARG A 114 -0.66 -0.32 -9.31
C ARG A 114 -1.30 0.72 -8.39
N LEU A 115 -2.50 0.43 -7.86
CA LEU A 115 -3.19 1.30 -6.91
C LEU A 115 -2.57 1.24 -5.50
N ALA A 116 -2.04 0.09 -5.08
CA ALA A 116 -1.41 -0.08 -3.77
C ALA A 116 -0.06 0.66 -3.66
N THR A 117 0.68 0.78 -4.75
CA THR A 117 2.01 1.42 -4.76
C THR A 117 2.01 2.87 -4.24
N PRO A 118 1.16 3.79 -4.73
CA PRO A 118 1.13 5.16 -4.22
C PRO A 118 0.67 5.22 -2.76
N ILE A 119 -0.24 4.35 -2.34
CA ILE A 119 -0.69 4.25 -0.95
C ILE A 119 0.47 3.86 -0.03
N LEU A 120 1.29 2.90 -0.43
CA LEU A 120 2.49 2.49 0.32
C LEU A 120 3.46 3.67 0.53
N TRP A 121 3.71 4.46 -0.51
CA TRP A 121 4.58 5.63 -0.40
C TRP A 121 4.03 6.69 0.55
N ILE A 122 2.71 6.91 0.56
CA ILE A 122 2.04 7.82 1.51
C ILE A 122 2.24 7.33 2.94
N PHE A 123 2.08 6.02 3.21
CA PHE A 123 2.32 5.45 4.54
C PHE A 123 3.77 5.59 4.99
N ILE A 124 4.73 5.34 4.11
CA ILE A 124 6.16 5.50 4.41
C ILE A 124 6.46 6.97 4.75
N LEU A 125 5.98 7.90 3.95
CA LEU A 125 6.16 9.34 4.21
C LEU A 125 5.54 9.76 5.54
N ALA A 126 4.30 9.33 5.81
CA ALA A 126 3.62 9.61 7.07
C ALA A 126 4.37 9.05 8.28
N ALA A 127 4.92 7.83 8.17
CA ALA A 127 5.74 7.22 9.22
C ALA A 127 7.02 8.03 9.49
N ILE A 128 7.71 8.48 8.44
CA ILE A 128 8.92 9.32 8.56
C ILE A 128 8.58 10.66 9.25
N VAL A 129 7.53 11.34 8.79
CA VAL A 129 7.08 12.61 9.39
C VAL A 129 6.69 12.40 10.85
N SER A 130 5.95 11.35 11.18
CA SER A 130 5.56 11.01 12.55
C SER A 130 6.78 10.76 13.44
N ALA A 131 7.78 10.03 12.94
CA ALA A 131 9.01 9.76 13.68
C ALA A 131 9.80 11.06 13.95
N ILE A 132 9.88 11.97 12.97
CA ILE A 132 10.54 13.27 13.12
C ILE A 132 9.82 14.11 14.19
N VAL A 133 8.49 14.20 14.11
CA VAL A 133 7.67 14.96 15.07
C VAL A 133 7.80 14.37 16.47
N ALA A 134 7.70 13.04 16.60
CA ALA A 134 7.85 12.35 17.89
C ALA A 134 9.24 12.62 18.52
N ASN A 135 10.30 12.54 17.73
CA ASN A 135 11.65 12.81 18.19
C ASN A 135 11.82 14.28 18.61
N ARG A 136 11.29 15.22 17.83
CA ARG A 136 11.30 16.66 18.18
C ARG A 136 10.52 16.94 19.46
N LEU A 137 9.35 16.31 19.63
CA LEU A 137 8.55 16.47 20.84
C LEU A 137 9.27 15.89 22.07
N ALA A 138 9.84 14.69 21.95
CA ALA A 138 10.61 14.05 23.01
C ALA A 138 11.78 14.93 23.45
N SER A 139 12.58 15.44 22.52
CA SER A 139 13.73 16.31 22.83
C SER A 139 13.30 17.67 23.40
N HIS A 140 12.16 18.20 23.01
CA HIS A 140 11.73 19.54 23.45
C HIS A 140 11.00 19.52 24.78
N ILE A 141 10.32 18.42 25.13
CA ILE A 141 9.52 18.31 26.34
C ILE A 141 10.16 17.39 27.38
N ALA A 142 10.58 16.19 26.99
CA ALA A 142 11.06 15.18 27.92
C ALA A 142 12.51 15.44 28.40
N ASP A 143 13.42 15.87 27.53
CA ASP A 143 14.81 16.12 27.91
C ASP A 143 14.96 17.24 28.94
N PRO A 144 14.32 18.41 28.81
CA PRO A 144 14.39 19.46 29.82
C PRO A 144 13.82 19.02 31.16
N ILE A 145 12.74 18.23 31.18
CA ILE A 145 12.14 17.73 32.42
C ILE A 145 13.07 16.76 33.14
N ASN A 146 13.72 15.85 32.38
CA ASN A 146 14.66 14.88 32.94
C ASN A 146 15.98 15.50 33.45
N ARG A 147 16.30 16.73 33.04
CA ARG A 147 17.52 17.46 33.46
C ARG A 147 17.29 18.47 34.55
N ILE A 148 16.11 18.48 35.20
CA ILE A 148 15.80 19.37 36.30
C ILE A 148 16.71 19.01 37.50
N ASP A 149 17.56 19.95 37.93
CA ASP A 149 18.32 19.84 39.16
C ASP A 149 17.34 20.09 40.34
N LEU A 150 17.07 19.03 41.10
CA LEU A 150 16.15 19.09 42.25
C LEU A 150 16.84 19.70 43.50
N ASP A 151 18.18 19.77 43.53
CA ASP A 151 18.91 20.38 44.63
C ASP A 151 18.92 21.90 44.48
N HIS A 152 18.95 22.42 43.24
CA HIS A 152 18.87 23.84 42.94
C HIS A 152 17.67 24.17 42.03
N PRO A 153 16.41 23.98 42.49
CA PRO A 153 15.23 24.04 41.64
C PRO A 153 15.03 25.37 40.93
N LEU A 154 15.43 26.49 41.55
CA LEU A 154 15.25 27.84 41.00
C LEU A 154 16.36 28.24 40.00
N ALA A 155 17.46 27.49 39.93
CA ALA A 155 18.52 27.70 38.96
C ALA A 155 18.20 27.09 37.57
N ASN A 156 17.16 26.27 37.48
CA ASN A 156 16.75 25.68 36.24
C ASN A 156 16.07 26.71 35.33
N ASN A 157 16.57 26.85 34.10
CA ASN A 157 16.01 27.71 33.07
C ASN A 157 14.82 26.94 32.38
N SER A 158 13.84 26.57 33.20
CA SER A 158 12.75 25.70 32.84
C SER A 158 11.52 26.48 32.35
N TYR A 159 10.59 25.78 31.71
CA TYR A 159 9.33 26.37 31.26
C TYR A 159 8.57 27.07 32.37
N GLU A 160 7.97 28.20 32.05
CA GLU A 160 7.20 29.04 32.97
C GLU A 160 6.07 28.26 33.66
N GLU A 161 5.53 27.24 32.98
CA GLU A 161 4.46 26.37 33.47
C GLU A 161 4.85 25.51 34.67
N ILE A 162 6.12 25.11 34.80
CA ILE A 162 6.60 24.28 35.92
C ILE A 162 7.23 25.10 37.05
N ARG A 163 7.40 26.40 36.89
CA ARG A 163 7.94 27.30 37.89
C ARG A 163 7.24 27.23 39.26
N PRO A 164 5.86 27.17 39.34
CA PRO A 164 5.18 27.02 40.62
C PRO A 164 5.57 25.74 41.35
N LEU A 165 5.75 24.62 40.59
CA LEU A 165 6.20 23.34 41.12
C LEU A 165 7.62 23.42 41.70
N LEU A 166 8.54 24.01 40.93
CA LEU A 166 9.95 24.21 41.37
C LEU A 166 10.04 25.07 42.61
N THR A 167 9.25 26.13 42.71
CA THR A 167 9.18 26.97 43.91
C THR A 167 8.68 26.17 45.11
N ARG A 168 7.72 25.30 44.96
CA ARG A 168 7.22 24.43 46.03
C ARG A 168 8.30 23.43 46.49
N ILE A 169 9.02 22.83 45.56
CA ILE A 169 10.15 21.91 45.85
C ILE A 169 11.22 22.65 46.63
N HIS A 170 11.60 23.85 46.17
CA HIS A 170 12.61 24.68 46.87
C HIS A 170 12.23 24.98 48.32
N ASN A 171 10.98 25.38 48.55
CA ASN A 171 10.48 25.66 49.89
C ASN A 171 10.45 24.41 50.80
N GLN A 172 10.12 23.25 50.23
CA GLN A 172 10.16 21.97 50.95
C GLN A 172 11.63 21.58 51.30
N ASN A 173 12.58 21.73 50.39
CA ASN A 173 13.97 21.47 50.69
C ASN A 173 14.50 22.37 51.82
N GLN A 174 14.21 23.66 51.78
CA GLN A 174 14.57 24.58 52.86
C GLN A 174 13.94 24.19 54.25
N GLN A 175 12.70 23.71 54.22
CA GLN A 175 12.06 23.24 55.43
C GLN A 175 12.73 21.98 55.99
N ILE A 176 13.11 21.06 55.12
CA ILE A 176 13.86 19.85 55.50
C ILE A 176 15.23 20.20 56.07
N GLU A 177 15.96 21.10 55.48
CA GLU A 177 17.26 21.56 56.02
C GLU A 177 17.13 22.15 57.41
N ARG A 178 16.14 23.04 57.65
CA ARG A 178 15.87 23.60 58.98
C ARG A 178 15.53 22.53 60.01
N GLN A 179 14.74 21.52 59.63
CA GLN A 179 14.40 20.40 60.51
C GLN A 179 15.62 19.54 60.85
N ILE A 180 16.50 19.32 59.89
CA ILE A 180 17.77 18.60 60.11
C ILE A 180 18.68 19.38 61.07
N GLU A 181 18.85 20.69 60.90
CA GLU A 181 19.62 21.52 61.80
C GLU A 181 19.07 21.51 63.21
N GLU A 182 17.76 21.64 63.36
CA GLU A 182 17.09 21.58 64.67
C GLU A 182 17.29 20.21 65.33
N LEU A 183 17.19 19.12 64.55
CA LEU A 183 17.44 17.78 65.05
C LEU A 183 18.90 17.61 65.49
N HIS A 184 19.87 18.12 64.73
CA HIS A 184 21.25 18.10 65.11
C HIS A 184 21.51 18.89 66.40
N ARG A 185 20.90 20.07 66.55
CA ARG A 185 20.98 20.87 67.79
C ARG A 185 20.44 20.11 68.99
N LYS A 186 19.21 19.56 68.87
CA LYS A 186 18.62 18.78 69.96
C LYS A 186 19.42 17.52 70.31
N LYS A 187 19.98 16.85 69.33
CA LYS A 187 20.89 15.72 69.57
C LYS A 187 22.14 16.13 70.32
N LYS A 188 22.76 17.27 69.97
CA LYS A 188 23.94 17.78 70.69
C LYS A 188 23.61 18.17 72.11
N GLU A 189 22.48 18.88 72.34
CA GLU A 189 22.00 19.23 73.66
C GLU A 189 21.77 17.97 74.51
N PHE A 190 21.10 16.95 73.94
CA PHE A 190 20.87 15.67 74.63
C PHE A 190 22.17 14.95 74.99
N LEU A 191 23.12 14.89 74.11
CA LEU A 191 24.44 14.30 74.40
C LEU A 191 25.18 15.05 75.50
N THR A 192 25.16 16.38 75.50
CA THR A 192 25.77 17.19 76.56
C THR A 192 25.11 16.98 77.92
N ILE A 193 23.81 16.82 77.95
CA ILE A 193 23.07 16.50 79.21
C ILE A 193 23.43 15.09 79.68
N ALA A 194 23.47 14.12 78.77
CA ALA A 194 23.81 12.72 79.07
C ALA A 194 25.24 12.61 79.67
N ASP A 195 26.20 13.32 79.09
CA ASP A 195 27.58 13.35 79.57
C ASP A 195 27.66 13.97 80.98
N ASN A 196 27.01 15.12 81.22
CA ASN A 196 27.01 15.76 82.53
C ASN A 196 26.30 14.92 83.63
N VAL A 197 25.23 14.14 83.22
CA VAL A 197 24.57 13.25 84.18
C VAL A 197 25.47 12.01 84.47
N SER A 198 26.23 11.54 83.50
CA SER A 198 27.18 10.44 83.72
C SER A 198 28.34 10.85 84.63
N GLU A 199 28.84 12.07 84.50
CA GLU A 199 29.89 12.63 85.46
C GLU A 199 29.34 12.78 86.87
N ALA A 200 28.10 13.26 87.01
CA ALA A 200 27.45 13.43 88.30
C ALA A 200 27.13 12.12 89.02
N LEU A 201 27.10 11.00 88.37
CA LEU A 201 26.82 9.64 88.90
C LEU A 201 28.14 8.93 89.38
N ILE A 202 29.28 9.41 89.00
CA ILE A 202 30.60 8.85 89.33
C ILE A 202 31.25 9.50 90.54
N LEU A 203 30.71 10.55 91.00
CA LEU A 203 31.09 11.25 92.24
C LEU A 203 30.24 10.80 93.44
#